data_c6723853a70e287dbe997be66b9ab515
#
_entry.id   c6723853a70e287dbe997be66b9ab515
#
_cell.length_a   1.000
_cell.length_b   1.000
_cell.length_c   1.000
_cell.angle_alpha   90.00
_cell.angle_beta   90.00
_cell.angle_gamma   90.00
#
_symmetry.space_group_name_H-M   'P 1'
#
loop_
_entity.id
_entity.type
_entity.pdbx_description
1 polymer ?
#
loop_
_entity_poly.entity_id
_entity_poly.type
_entity_poly.pdbx_seq_one_letter_code
_entity_poly.pdbx_strand_id
1 'polypeptide(L)'
;MAAVCFAAVALLGFITPVAAQDAGVWMGDRRAAWLKEAAASMPELRRTEHHPLRIVRSVADSTAFQGWRMEPSEPIEALYASSLKQRRKVIVDMGEHMTGYFSLRVNHTGMPADAPIRLRITFAEVPAELNTPFDPYPGGLSRAWLQDETVTVMRLPATVRIERRVACRYVMIEVLAQSSFDFRVEDITLEAVTSASGEAPALAEGTDPMIRRIYDTGLKTLSECMQTVYEDGPKRDQRLWIGDLYLESLANACSFGNHALTRRCLYLLAALADEDGWLHATVYE
;
A
#
# COMPACT_ATOMS: atom_id res chain seq x y z
N MET A 1 -21.59 -54.05 10.06
CA MET A 1 -21.57 -53.24 11.30
C MET A 1 -20.18 -53.33 11.91
N ALA A 2 -19.33 -52.33 11.66
CA ALA A 2 -18.00 -52.24 12.24
C ALA A 2 -17.96 -50.98 13.15
N ALA A 3 -17.78 -51.17 14.41
CA ALA A 3 -17.68 -50.14 15.41
C ALA A 3 -16.25 -49.55 15.37
N VAL A 4 -16.17 -48.24 15.12
CA VAL A 4 -14.89 -47.47 15.22
C VAL A 4 -14.79 -46.92 16.63
N CYS A 5 -13.86 -47.46 17.41
CA CYS A 5 -13.49 -46.91 18.71
C CYS A 5 -12.65 -45.67 18.54
N PHE A 6 -13.15 -44.51 18.95
CA PHE A 6 -12.34 -43.32 19.18
C PHE A 6 -11.61 -43.44 20.53
N ALA A 7 -10.29 -43.59 20.50
CA ALA A 7 -9.45 -43.44 21.67
C ALA A 7 -9.04 -41.97 21.81
N ALA A 8 -9.65 -41.26 22.72
CA ALA A 8 -9.21 -39.93 23.14
C ALA A 8 -7.98 -40.08 24.05
N VAL A 9 -6.81 -39.72 23.54
CA VAL A 9 -5.59 -39.58 24.36
C VAL A 9 -5.62 -38.17 24.96
N ALA A 10 -6.00 -38.10 26.23
CA ALA A 10 -5.85 -36.88 27.04
C ALA A 10 -4.36 -36.70 27.41
N LEU A 11 -3.63 -35.86 26.68
CA LEU A 11 -2.33 -35.36 27.14
C LEU A 11 -2.58 -34.29 28.22
N LEU A 12 -2.61 -34.69 29.47
CA LEU A 12 -2.46 -33.80 30.61
C LEU A 12 -0.98 -33.39 30.72
N GLY A 13 -0.62 -32.35 29.95
CA GLY A 13 0.64 -31.66 30.15
C GLY A 13 0.61 -30.95 31.51
N PHE A 14 1.44 -31.36 32.47
CA PHE A 14 1.69 -30.59 33.67
C PHE A 14 2.32 -29.25 33.27
N ILE A 15 1.50 -28.19 33.23
CA ILE A 15 1.99 -26.82 33.20
C ILE A 15 2.53 -26.54 34.60
N THR A 16 3.83 -26.74 34.78
CA THR A 16 4.50 -26.17 35.95
C THR A 16 4.39 -24.67 35.85
N PRO A 17 3.88 -23.94 36.85
CA PRO A 17 3.93 -22.49 36.83
C PRO A 17 5.40 -22.10 36.78
N VAL A 18 5.83 -21.49 35.69
CA VAL A 18 7.12 -20.79 35.64
C VAL A 18 6.98 -19.69 36.68
N ALA A 19 7.71 -19.80 37.78
CA ALA A 19 7.76 -18.75 38.79
C ALA A 19 8.09 -17.43 38.08
N ALA A 20 7.30 -16.40 38.35
CA ALA A 20 7.55 -15.05 37.91
C ALA A 20 8.89 -14.61 38.50
N GLN A 21 9.99 -14.90 37.80
CA GLN A 21 11.26 -14.25 38.04
C GLN A 21 11.10 -12.81 37.58
N ASP A 22 11.67 -11.88 38.35
CA ASP A 22 11.64 -10.44 38.14
C ASP A 22 11.50 -10.06 36.65
N ALA A 23 10.28 -9.77 36.20
CA ALA A 23 9.94 -9.56 34.80
C ALA A 23 10.75 -8.39 34.18
N GLY A 24 11.12 -7.40 34.98
CA GLY A 24 11.90 -6.24 34.54
C GLY A 24 13.33 -6.57 34.11
N VAL A 25 14.04 -7.42 34.81
CA VAL A 25 15.40 -7.86 34.43
C VAL A 25 15.36 -8.77 33.20
N TRP A 26 14.38 -9.66 33.15
CA TRP A 26 14.21 -10.61 32.05
C TRP A 26 13.95 -9.92 30.68
N MET A 27 13.14 -8.85 30.66
CA MET A 27 12.82 -8.12 29.44
C MET A 27 13.97 -7.20 28.99
N GLY A 28 14.70 -6.57 29.93
CA GLY A 28 15.77 -5.63 29.62
C GLY A 28 16.88 -6.25 28.79
N ASP A 29 17.41 -7.38 29.22
CA ASP A 29 18.52 -8.06 28.55
C ASP A 29 18.10 -8.65 27.17
N ARG A 30 16.88 -9.08 27.01
CA ARG A 30 16.37 -9.67 25.76
C ARG A 30 15.92 -8.64 24.75
N ARG A 31 15.36 -7.51 25.17
CA ARG A 31 14.87 -6.44 24.29
C ARG A 31 15.93 -5.99 23.30
N ALA A 32 17.14 -5.69 23.77
CA ALA A 32 18.23 -5.28 22.90
C ALA A 32 18.63 -6.38 21.89
N ALA A 33 18.64 -7.63 22.32
CA ALA A 33 18.90 -8.78 21.44
C ALA A 33 17.80 -8.93 20.38
N TRP A 34 16.53 -8.84 20.77
CA TRP A 34 15.39 -8.93 19.84
C TRP A 34 15.34 -7.79 18.84
N LEU A 35 15.64 -6.55 19.24
CA LEU A 35 15.76 -5.42 18.30
C LEU A 35 16.90 -5.64 17.30
N LYS A 36 18.03 -6.21 17.76
CA LYS A 36 19.12 -6.58 16.88
C LYS A 36 18.70 -7.66 15.86
N GLU A 37 17.97 -8.68 16.29
CA GLU A 37 17.44 -9.73 15.41
C GLU A 37 16.40 -9.16 14.43
N ALA A 38 15.53 -8.26 14.89
CA ALA A 38 14.59 -7.56 14.02
C ALA A 38 15.30 -6.73 12.95
N ALA A 39 16.35 -6.01 13.33
CA ALA A 39 17.16 -5.24 12.39
C ALA A 39 17.92 -6.16 11.40
N ALA A 40 18.49 -7.27 11.87
CA ALA A 40 19.17 -8.24 11.01
C ALA A 40 18.22 -8.97 10.04
N SER A 41 16.93 -8.99 10.35
CA SER A 41 15.89 -9.59 9.53
C SER A 41 15.14 -8.56 8.65
N MET A 42 15.65 -7.31 8.55
CA MET A 42 15.08 -6.29 7.68
C MET A 42 15.06 -6.80 6.24
N PRO A 43 13.89 -6.86 5.58
CA PRO A 43 13.83 -7.33 4.21
C PRO A 43 14.35 -6.26 3.24
N GLU A 44 14.89 -6.71 2.12
CA GLU A 44 15.15 -5.83 0.99
C GLU A 44 13.84 -5.53 0.27
N LEU A 45 13.57 -4.24 0.01
CA LEU A 45 12.42 -3.81 -0.77
C LEU A 45 12.76 -3.83 -2.26
N ARG A 46 12.07 -4.69 -2.99
CA ARG A 46 12.07 -4.66 -4.45
C ARG A 46 11.33 -3.42 -4.92
N ARG A 47 11.91 -2.71 -5.87
CA ARG A 47 11.37 -1.50 -6.48
C ARG A 47 11.15 -1.74 -7.97
N THR A 48 9.97 -1.37 -8.46
CA THR A 48 9.62 -1.52 -9.88
C THR A 48 8.93 -0.25 -10.35
N GLU A 49 9.45 0.35 -11.43
CA GLU A 49 8.87 1.55 -12.02
C GLU A 49 7.72 1.17 -12.96
N HIS A 50 6.62 1.88 -12.82
CA HIS A 50 5.41 1.71 -13.62
C HIS A 50 4.96 3.06 -14.18
N HIS A 51 4.42 3.04 -15.40
CA HIS A 51 3.83 4.18 -16.07
C HIS A 51 2.33 3.98 -16.26
N PRO A 52 1.53 5.06 -16.33
CA PRO A 52 0.10 4.95 -16.63
C PRO A 52 -0.14 4.31 -18.00
N LEU A 53 -1.17 3.47 -18.08
CA LEU A 53 -1.56 2.84 -19.33
C LEU A 53 -2.36 3.79 -20.22
N ARG A 54 -3.18 4.67 -19.62
CA ARG A 54 -4.15 5.49 -20.36
C ARG A 54 -4.75 6.59 -19.51
N ILE A 55 -5.39 7.53 -20.18
CA ILE A 55 -6.32 8.49 -19.57
C ILE A 55 -7.69 7.84 -19.47
N VAL A 56 -8.36 8.08 -18.35
CA VAL A 56 -9.73 7.57 -18.09
C VAL A 56 -10.65 8.71 -17.68
N ARG A 57 -11.95 8.46 -17.80
CA ARG A 57 -13.00 9.31 -17.23
C ARG A 57 -13.83 8.52 -16.25
N SER A 58 -14.24 9.16 -15.18
CA SER A 58 -15.17 8.60 -14.22
C SER A 58 -16.61 8.79 -14.69
N VAL A 59 -17.40 7.72 -14.61
CA VAL A 59 -18.81 7.68 -15.05
C VAL A 59 -19.65 7.13 -13.92
N ALA A 60 -20.76 7.84 -13.61
CA ALA A 60 -21.75 7.35 -12.67
C ALA A 60 -22.44 6.10 -13.25
N ASP A 61 -22.50 5.04 -12.45
CA ASP A 61 -23.08 3.77 -12.83
C ASP A 61 -23.65 3.07 -11.57
N SER A 62 -24.95 3.07 -11.42
CA SER A 62 -25.61 2.50 -10.24
C SER A 62 -25.43 0.98 -10.08
N THR A 63 -24.91 0.30 -11.10
CA THR A 63 -24.61 -1.15 -11.07
C THR A 63 -23.16 -1.43 -10.68
N ALA A 64 -22.30 -0.40 -10.71
CA ALA A 64 -20.90 -0.53 -10.36
C ALA A 64 -20.68 -0.39 -8.85
N PHE A 65 -19.53 -0.87 -8.38
CA PHE A 65 -19.13 -0.74 -6.99
C PHE A 65 -19.11 0.74 -6.57
N GLN A 66 -19.81 1.06 -5.50
CA GLN A 66 -19.99 2.42 -4.96
C GLN A 66 -20.54 3.44 -5.98
N GLY A 67 -21.24 2.97 -7.02
CA GLY A 67 -21.94 3.82 -7.98
C GLY A 67 -21.06 4.48 -9.05
N TRP A 68 -19.81 4.07 -9.21
CA TRP A 68 -18.87 4.66 -10.15
C TRP A 68 -18.01 3.62 -10.88
N ARG A 69 -17.72 3.87 -12.15
CA ARG A 69 -16.78 3.09 -12.94
C ARG A 69 -15.86 4.00 -13.76
N MET A 70 -14.72 3.46 -14.19
CA MET A 70 -13.82 4.14 -15.12
C MET A 70 -14.01 3.65 -16.55
N GLU A 71 -14.06 4.58 -17.48
CA GLU A 71 -14.03 4.30 -18.92
C GLU A 71 -12.72 4.80 -19.52
N PRO A 72 -12.06 4.00 -20.40
CA PRO A 72 -10.97 4.52 -21.22
C PRO A 72 -11.41 5.75 -22.01
N SER A 73 -10.56 6.76 -22.06
CA SER A 73 -10.83 8.01 -22.78
C SER A 73 -9.84 8.23 -23.91
N GLU A 74 -8.56 8.23 -23.58
CA GLU A 74 -7.48 8.53 -24.54
C GLU A 74 -6.23 7.71 -24.17
N PRO A 75 -5.32 7.46 -25.12
CA PRO A 75 -4.00 6.91 -24.79
C PRO A 75 -3.19 7.92 -23.98
N ILE A 76 -2.23 7.44 -23.18
CA ILE A 76 -1.45 8.30 -22.28
C ILE A 76 -0.61 9.34 -23.02
N GLU A 77 -0.18 9.04 -24.24
CA GLU A 77 0.58 9.92 -25.12
C GLU A 77 -0.17 11.22 -25.42
N ALA A 78 -1.50 11.19 -25.41
CA ALA A 78 -2.32 12.38 -25.59
C ALA A 78 -2.16 13.38 -24.43
N LEU A 79 -1.89 12.91 -23.22
CA LEU A 79 -1.55 13.78 -22.09
C LEU A 79 -0.18 14.44 -22.29
N TYR A 80 0.82 13.66 -22.66
CA TYR A 80 2.19 14.14 -22.84
C TYR A 80 2.34 15.10 -24.03
N ALA A 81 1.49 14.96 -25.05
CA ALA A 81 1.43 15.85 -26.21
C ALA A 81 0.60 17.13 -25.96
N SER A 82 -0.20 17.19 -24.88
CA SER A 82 -1.14 18.28 -24.65
C SER A 82 -0.69 19.23 -23.55
N SER A 83 -1.20 20.46 -23.64
CA SER A 83 -1.08 21.47 -22.60
C SER A 83 -2.10 21.24 -21.49
N LEU A 84 -1.69 21.43 -20.23
CA LEU A 84 -2.61 21.39 -19.09
C LEU A 84 -3.45 22.66 -18.93
N LYS A 85 -3.18 23.73 -19.69
CA LYS A 85 -4.00 24.93 -19.67
C LYS A 85 -5.45 24.66 -20.11
N GLN A 86 -5.60 23.82 -21.14
CA GLN A 86 -6.89 23.40 -21.65
C GLN A 86 -7.48 22.22 -20.86
N ARG A 87 -6.61 21.41 -20.27
CA ARG A 87 -6.93 20.17 -19.57
C ARG A 87 -6.66 20.33 -18.08
N ARG A 88 -7.51 21.12 -17.40
CA ARG A 88 -7.30 21.45 -15.98
C ARG A 88 -7.45 20.27 -15.02
N LYS A 89 -8.01 19.17 -15.49
CA LYS A 89 -8.22 17.95 -14.71
C LYS A 89 -8.01 16.74 -15.61
N VAL A 90 -7.21 15.80 -15.17
CA VAL A 90 -6.98 14.53 -15.86
C VAL A 90 -6.94 13.40 -14.84
N ILE A 91 -7.47 12.24 -15.21
CA ILE A 91 -7.37 11.00 -14.42
C ILE A 91 -6.59 9.99 -15.26
N VAL A 92 -5.55 9.41 -14.69
CA VAL A 92 -4.77 8.34 -15.31
C VAL A 92 -5.03 7.01 -14.60
N ASP A 93 -5.06 5.92 -15.38
CA ASP A 93 -5.16 4.53 -14.90
C ASP A 93 -3.77 3.90 -14.97
N MET A 94 -3.23 3.51 -13.83
CA MET A 94 -1.95 2.80 -13.72
C MET A 94 -2.04 1.34 -14.18
N GLY A 95 -3.25 0.84 -14.48
CA GLY A 95 -3.51 -0.51 -14.96
C GLY A 95 -3.87 -1.49 -13.85
N GLU A 96 -3.18 -1.43 -12.73
CA GLU A 96 -3.42 -2.21 -11.54
C GLU A 96 -3.27 -1.37 -10.27
N HIS A 97 -3.70 -1.90 -9.15
CA HIS A 97 -3.43 -1.30 -7.84
C HIS A 97 -1.96 -1.51 -7.48
N MET A 98 -1.33 -0.48 -6.93
CA MET A 98 0.08 -0.51 -6.53
C MET A 98 0.31 0.34 -5.29
N THR A 99 1.28 -0.07 -4.50
CA THR A 99 1.79 0.67 -3.34
C THR A 99 3.20 1.15 -3.61
N GLY A 100 3.43 2.46 -3.52
CA GLY A 100 4.74 3.02 -3.88
C GLY A 100 4.84 4.53 -3.82
N TYR A 101 5.82 5.07 -4.51
CA TYR A 101 6.13 6.50 -4.55
C TYR A 101 5.85 7.08 -5.92
N PHE A 102 5.00 8.10 -5.95
CA PHE A 102 4.58 8.76 -7.17
C PHE A 102 5.53 9.90 -7.55
N SER A 103 5.81 10.03 -8.84
CA SER A 103 6.55 11.15 -9.41
C SER A 103 5.85 11.70 -10.67
N LEU A 104 5.91 12.99 -10.84
CA LEU A 104 5.35 13.74 -11.97
C LEU A 104 6.39 14.69 -12.54
N ARG A 105 6.77 14.51 -13.80
CA ARG A 105 7.65 15.44 -14.50
C ARG A 105 6.84 16.44 -15.29
N VAL A 106 7.08 17.73 -15.03
CA VAL A 106 6.38 18.84 -15.68
C VAL A 106 7.38 19.80 -16.33
N ASN A 107 7.00 20.38 -17.47
CA ASN A 107 7.82 21.33 -18.20
C ASN A 107 6.96 22.44 -18.79
N HIS A 108 7.55 23.59 -19.07
CA HIS A 108 6.86 24.67 -19.77
C HIS A 108 6.68 24.35 -21.28
N THR A 109 5.67 24.95 -21.89
CA THR A 109 5.48 24.96 -23.32
C THR A 109 5.69 26.38 -23.83
N GLY A 110 6.68 26.58 -24.72
CA GLY A 110 7.04 27.91 -25.17
C GLY A 110 7.82 28.70 -24.12
N MET A 111 7.34 29.88 -23.76
CA MET A 111 8.01 30.74 -22.78
C MET A 111 7.94 30.18 -21.38
N PRO A 112 9.01 30.34 -20.55
CA PRO A 112 8.97 29.94 -19.15
C PRO A 112 7.84 30.63 -18.38
N ALA A 113 7.24 29.90 -17.44
CA ALA A 113 6.19 30.44 -16.60
C ALA A 113 6.72 31.58 -15.70
N ASP A 114 5.94 32.65 -15.60
CA ASP A 114 6.22 33.81 -14.77
C ASP A 114 5.68 33.69 -13.33
N ALA A 115 4.95 32.61 -13.03
CA ALA A 115 4.39 32.30 -11.74
C ALA A 115 4.40 30.78 -11.47
N PRO A 116 4.39 30.36 -10.19
CA PRO A 116 4.31 28.97 -9.83
C PRO A 116 3.02 28.31 -10.34
N ILE A 117 3.11 26.99 -10.54
CA ILE A 117 1.95 26.15 -10.83
C ILE A 117 1.54 25.48 -9.53
N ARG A 118 0.25 25.46 -9.23
CA ARG A 118 -0.30 24.76 -8.07
C ARG A 118 -1.18 23.61 -8.53
N LEU A 119 -0.80 22.40 -8.13
CA LEU A 119 -1.48 21.17 -8.50
C LEU A 119 -2.07 20.51 -7.26
N ARG A 120 -3.22 19.85 -7.41
CA ARG A 120 -3.68 18.81 -6.50
C ARG A 120 -3.53 17.47 -7.20
N ILE A 121 -2.93 16.51 -6.49
CA ILE A 121 -2.78 15.14 -6.95
C ILE A 121 -3.55 14.26 -5.97
N THR A 122 -4.55 13.54 -6.46
CA THR A 122 -5.39 12.66 -5.64
C THR A 122 -5.16 11.21 -6.06
N PHE A 123 -4.85 10.36 -5.10
CA PHE A 123 -4.60 8.94 -5.30
C PHE A 123 -5.83 8.14 -4.87
N ALA A 124 -6.29 7.24 -5.72
CA ALA A 124 -7.50 6.48 -5.50
C ALA A 124 -7.32 5.00 -5.83
N GLU A 125 -7.86 4.14 -4.97
CA GLU A 125 -7.94 2.71 -5.19
C GLU A 125 -9.14 2.37 -6.08
N VAL A 126 -10.25 3.07 -5.84
CA VAL A 126 -11.52 2.86 -6.54
C VAL A 126 -12.08 4.17 -7.11
N PRO A 127 -12.91 4.11 -8.18
CA PRO A 127 -13.44 5.29 -8.85
C PRO A 127 -14.23 6.25 -7.95
N ALA A 128 -14.92 5.72 -6.94
CA ALA A 128 -15.74 6.52 -6.02
C ALA A 128 -14.93 7.56 -5.24
N GLU A 129 -13.67 7.26 -4.90
CA GLU A 129 -12.79 8.18 -4.17
C GLU A 129 -12.48 9.46 -4.96
N LEU A 130 -12.50 9.40 -6.29
CA LEU A 130 -12.29 10.57 -7.14
C LEU A 130 -13.56 11.41 -7.37
N ASN A 131 -14.71 10.89 -6.94
CA ASN A 131 -16.01 11.53 -7.15
C ASN A 131 -16.68 11.95 -5.84
N THR A 132 -16.08 11.61 -4.72
CA THR A 132 -16.53 12.03 -3.39
C THR A 132 -15.55 13.09 -2.88
N PRO A 133 -16.01 14.33 -2.60
CA PRO A 133 -15.15 15.35 -2.03
C PRO A 133 -14.52 14.88 -0.71
N PHE A 134 -13.23 15.10 -0.55
CA PHE A 134 -12.54 14.77 0.70
C PHE A 134 -12.84 15.77 1.81
N ASP A 135 -13.27 16.97 1.47
CA ASP A 135 -13.60 18.03 2.40
C ASP A 135 -15.00 18.60 2.11
N PRO A 136 -15.88 18.76 3.14
CA PRO A 136 -15.68 18.34 4.51
C PRO A 136 -15.70 16.82 4.64
N TYR A 137 -14.76 16.25 5.42
CA TYR A 137 -14.67 14.82 5.64
C TYR A 137 -15.71 14.34 6.67
N PRO A 138 -16.68 13.49 6.32
CA PRO A 138 -17.74 13.07 7.22
C PRO A 138 -17.40 11.82 8.05
N GLY A 139 -16.21 11.22 7.83
CA GLY A 139 -15.82 9.96 8.47
C GLY A 139 -15.34 10.11 9.90
N GLY A 140 -15.31 9.01 10.65
CA GLY A 140 -14.86 8.94 12.04
C GLY A 140 -13.34 8.78 12.21
N LEU A 141 -12.60 8.54 11.12
CA LEU A 141 -11.14 8.41 11.13
C LEU A 141 -10.47 9.73 10.73
N SER A 142 -9.15 9.82 10.86
CA SER A 142 -8.44 11.01 10.42
C SER A 142 -8.55 11.22 8.91
N ARG A 143 -8.92 12.43 8.49
CA ARG A 143 -8.93 12.88 7.08
C ARG A 143 -7.55 12.70 6.42
N ALA A 144 -6.47 12.76 7.18
CA ALA A 144 -5.10 12.62 6.68
C ALA A 144 -4.79 11.26 6.03
N TRP A 145 -5.63 10.24 6.29
CA TRP A 145 -5.51 8.94 5.60
C TRP A 145 -5.98 8.97 4.14
N LEU A 146 -6.83 9.93 3.77
CA LEU A 146 -7.16 10.14 2.36
C LEU A 146 -5.95 10.72 1.65
N GLN A 147 -5.56 10.09 0.55
CA GLN A 147 -4.30 10.37 -0.11
C GLN A 147 -4.48 11.40 -1.21
N ASP A 148 -4.38 12.67 -0.86
CA ASP A 148 -4.22 13.76 -1.80
C ASP A 148 -3.10 14.69 -1.35
N GLU A 149 -2.41 15.30 -2.31
CA GLU A 149 -1.30 16.22 -2.08
C GLU A 149 -1.50 17.50 -2.88
N THR A 150 -1.27 18.64 -2.25
CA THR A 150 -1.24 19.92 -2.94
C THR A 150 0.21 20.39 -3.04
N VAL A 151 0.71 20.48 -4.26
CA VAL A 151 2.09 20.85 -4.53
C VAL A 151 2.17 22.20 -5.26
N THR A 152 3.18 23.00 -4.93
CA THR A 152 3.48 24.25 -5.63
C THR A 152 4.83 24.11 -6.33
N VAL A 153 4.79 24.10 -7.66
CA VAL A 153 5.98 23.96 -8.51
C VAL A 153 6.48 25.35 -8.87
N MET A 154 7.59 25.75 -8.25
CA MET A 154 8.13 27.10 -8.34
C MET A 154 8.86 27.38 -9.65
N ARG A 155 9.42 26.36 -10.27
CA ARG A 155 10.21 26.48 -11.50
C ARG A 155 9.97 25.28 -12.41
N LEU A 156 10.09 25.47 -13.71
CA LEU A 156 10.02 24.44 -14.74
C LEU A 156 11.30 24.42 -15.57
N PRO A 157 11.77 23.26 -16.05
CA PRO A 157 11.23 21.93 -15.79
C PRO A 157 11.43 21.48 -14.34
N ALA A 158 10.53 20.60 -13.85
CA ALA A 158 10.63 20.02 -12.52
C ALA A 158 10.12 18.59 -12.48
N THR A 159 10.70 17.79 -11.58
CA THR A 159 10.13 16.51 -11.15
C THR A 159 9.55 16.71 -9.76
N VAL A 160 8.24 16.54 -9.64
CA VAL A 160 7.51 16.54 -8.37
C VAL A 160 7.48 15.11 -7.88
N ARG A 161 8.14 14.82 -6.76
CA ARG A 161 8.06 13.54 -6.06
C ARG A 161 7.15 13.69 -4.85
N ILE A 162 6.25 12.75 -4.66
CA ILE A 162 5.44 12.65 -3.45
C ILE A 162 6.21 11.76 -2.47
N GLU A 163 6.59 12.36 -1.33
CA GLU A 163 7.43 11.69 -0.32
C GLU A 163 6.65 10.63 0.46
N ARG A 164 5.34 10.82 0.62
CA ARG A 164 4.48 9.82 1.23
C ARG A 164 4.28 8.63 0.28
N ARG A 165 4.46 7.40 0.78
CA ARG A 165 4.05 6.20 0.07
C ARG A 165 2.54 6.19 -0.11
N VAL A 166 2.09 5.96 -1.33
CA VAL A 166 0.66 5.95 -1.71
C VAL A 166 0.25 4.56 -2.15
N ALA A 167 -1.05 4.27 -2.02
CA ALA A 167 -1.68 3.05 -2.50
C ALA A 167 -2.82 3.44 -3.44
N CYS A 168 -2.69 3.13 -4.72
CA CYS A 168 -3.65 3.57 -5.72
C CYS A 168 -3.59 2.74 -7.01
N ARG A 169 -4.68 2.81 -7.75
CA ARG A 169 -4.76 2.45 -9.16
C ARG A 169 -4.95 3.68 -10.05
N TYR A 170 -5.71 4.66 -9.56
CA TYR A 170 -6.04 5.86 -10.32
C TYR A 170 -5.39 7.08 -9.69
N VAL A 171 -4.87 7.96 -10.54
CA VAL A 171 -4.31 9.23 -10.09
C VAL A 171 -5.00 10.37 -10.82
N MET A 172 -5.57 11.30 -10.07
CA MET A 172 -6.16 12.51 -10.59
C MET A 172 -5.24 13.70 -10.37
N ILE A 173 -4.95 14.42 -11.43
CA ILE A 173 -4.14 15.64 -11.40
C ILE A 173 -5.05 16.82 -11.75
N GLU A 174 -5.14 17.80 -10.85
CA GLU A 174 -5.94 19.00 -11.02
C GLU A 174 -5.05 20.24 -10.95
N VAL A 175 -5.24 21.15 -11.91
CA VAL A 175 -4.57 22.45 -11.92
C VAL A 175 -5.38 23.42 -11.07
N LEU A 176 -4.89 23.76 -9.89
CA LEU A 176 -5.54 24.72 -9.00
C LEU A 176 -5.25 26.16 -9.39
N ALA A 177 -4.00 26.46 -9.72
CA ALA A 177 -3.54 27.76 -10.19
C ALA A 177 -2.34 27.62 -11.14
N GLN A 178 -2.26 28.50 -12.11
CA GLN A 178 -1.15 28.62 -13.05
C GLN A 178 -1.02 30.07 -13.53
N SER A 179 0.13 30.40 -14.12
CA SER A 179 0.33 31.66 -14.81
C SER A 179 -0.40 31.70 -16.15
N SER A 180 -0.26 32.81 -16.87
CA SER A 180 -0.73 32.94 -18.26
C SER A 180 0.02 32.02 -19.21
N PHE A 181 1.25 31.65 -18.90
CA PHE A 181 2.07 30.70 -19.64
C PHE A 181 1.65 29.25 -19.39
N ASP A 182 1.94 28.41 -20.35
CA ASP A 182 1.44 27.07 -20.37
C ASP A 182 2.51 26.03 -19.99
N PHE A 183 2.04 24.88 -19.55
CA PHE A 183 2.89 23.76 -19.16
C PHE A 183 2.27 22.41 -19.55
N ARG A 184 3.09 21.39 -19.62
CA ARG A 184 2.68 20.01 -19.92
C ARG A 184 3.28 19.03 -18.93
N VAL A 185 2.66 17.89 -18.81
CA VAL A 185 3.25 16.70 -18.21
C VAL A 185 4.16 16.04 -19.23
N GLU A 186 5.37 15.68 -18.84
CA GLU A 186 6.31 14.94 -19.70
C GLU A 186 6.38 13.46 -19.33
N ASP A 187 6.14 13.15 -18.07
CA ASP A 187 6.18 11.79 -17.56
C ASP A 187 5.43 11.66 -16.25
N ILE A 188 4.90 10.46 -16.01
CA ILE A 188 4.28 10.04 -14.76
C ILE A 188 4.83 8.66 -14.42
N THR A 189 5.38 8.51 -13.21
CA THR A 189 5.88 7.24 -12.70
C THR A 189 5.31 6.92 -11.32
N LEU A 190 5.14 5.64 -11.04
CA LEU A 190 4.94 5.11 -9.71
C LEU A 190 5.98 4.02 -9.48
N GLU A 191 6.88 4.26 -8.54
CA GLU A 191 7.86 3.30 -8.08
C GLU A 191 7.20 2.38 -7.04
N ALA A 192 6.66 1.25 -7.49
CA ALA A 192 6.03 0.27 -6.62
C ALA A 192 7.08 -0.42 -5.73
N VAL A 193 6.74 -0.63 -4.46
CA VAL A 193 7.64 -1.21 -3.45
C VAL A 193 6.98 -2.39 -2.73
N THR A 194 7.76 -3.46 -2.51
CA THR A 194 7.33 -4.64 -1.77
C THR A 194 8.53 -5.46 -1.30
N SER A 195 8.41 -6.14 -0.18
CA SER A 195 9.37 -7.16 0.25
C SER A 195 8.99 -8.58 -0.19
N ALA A 196 7.85 -8.76 -0.86
CA ALA A 196 7.48 -10.06 -1.41
C ALA A 196 8.54 -10.51 -2.42
N SER A 197 9.13 -11.67 -2.18
CA SER A 197 10.18 -12.28 -2.99
C SER A 197 9.83 -13.73 -3.28
N GLY A 198 10.28 -14.24 -4.42
CA GLY A 198 9.94 -15.58 -4.87
C GLY A 198 8.64 -15.64 -5.65
N GLU A 199 8.32 -16.82 -6.13
CA GLU A 199 7.11 -17.10 -6.89
C GLU A 199 6.13 -17.89 -6.01
N ALA A 200 4.90 -17.43 -5.94
CA ALA A 200 3.84 -18.18 -5.28
C ALA A 200 3.51 -19.47 -6.08
N PRO A 201 3.14 -20.57 -5.40
CA PRO A 201 2.78 -21.81 -6.07
C PRO A 201 1.68 -21.61 -7.11
N ALA A 202 1.85 -22.18 -8.30
CA ALA A 202 0.80 -22.13 -9.30
C ALA A 202 -0.40 -23.00 -8.89
N LEU A 203 -1.59 -22.53 -9.15
CA LEU A 203 -2.81 -23.34 -9.00
C LEU A 203 -2.85 -24.44 -10.06
N ALA A 204 -3.47 -25.57 -9.73
CA ALA A 204 -3.63 -26.70 -10.63
C ALA A 204 -4.27 -26.26 -11.97
N GLU A 205 -3.88 -26.93 -13.04
CA GLU A 205 -4.55 -26.78 -14.34
C GLU A 205 -6.03 -27.16 -14.21
N GLY A 206 -6.92 -26.34 -14.81
CA GLY A 206 -8.38 -26.55 -14.69
C GLY A 206 -9.03 -25.96 -13.43
N THR A 207 -8.26 -25.27 -12.55
CA THR A 207 -8.85 -24.52 -11.43
C THR A 207 -9.90 -23.52 -11.95
N ASP A 208 -11.05 -23.47 -11.27
CA ASP A 208 -12.13 -22.54 -11.59
C ASP A 208 -11.61 -21.10 -11.75
N PRO A 209 -12.02 -20.39 -12.81
CA PRO A 209 -11.52 -19.02 -13.07
C PRO A 209 -11.79 -18.03 -11.93
N MET A 210 -12.88 -18.19 -11.18
CA MET A 210 -13.18 -17.33 -10.03
C MET A 210 -12.21 -17.60 -8.88
N ILE A 211 -11.92 -18.88 -8.60
CA ILE A 211 -10.93 -19.27 -7.58
C ILE A 211 -9.56 -18.72 -7.94
N ARG A 212 -9.18 -18.82 -9.22
CA ARG A 212 -7.90 -18.23 -9.70
C ARG A 212 -7.86 -16.73 -9.47
N ARG A 213 -8.91 -16.00 -9.83
CA ARG A 213 -8.99 -14.55 -9.58
C ARG A 213 -8.90 -14.20 -8.10
N ILE A 214 -9.55 -14.96 -7.22
CA ILE A 214 -9.47 -14.78 -5.77
C ILE A 214 -8.03 -14.99 -5.29
N TYR A 215 -7.39 -16.06 -5.75
CA TYR A 215 -6.01 -16.36 -5.41
C TYR A 215 -5.04 -15.27 -5.87
N ASP A 216 -5.10 -14.87 -7.13
CA ASP A 216 -4.23 -13.84 -7.71
C ASP A 216 -4.43 -12.48 -7.00
N THR A 217 -5.69 -12.13 -6.69
CA THR A 217 -6.01 -10.92 -5.93
C THR A 217 -5.46 -10.99 -4.51
N GLY A 218 -5.58 -12.14 -3.85
CA GLY A 218 -5.02 -12.36 -2.51
C GLY A 218 -3.50 -12.24 -2.49
N LEU A 219 -2.80 -12.84 -3.46
CA LEU A 219 -1.35 -12.71 -3.60
C LEU A 219 -0.93 -11.26 -3.84
N LYS A 220 -1.67 -10.55 -4.69
CA LYS A 220 -1.40 -9.13 -4.96
C LYS A 220 -1.57 -8.30 -3.69
N THR A 221 -2.67 -8.47 -2.97
CA THR A 221 -2.94 -7.79 -1.70
C THR A 221 -1.83 -8.07 -0.68
N LEU A 222 -1.50 -9.35 -0.47
CA LEU A 222 -0.43 -9.75 0.44
C LEU A 222 0.90 -9.10 0.06
N SER A 223 1.27 -9.12 -1.23
CA SER A 223 2.52 -8.53 -1.70
C SER A 223 2.61 -7.03 -1.43
N GLU A 224 1.51 -6.31 -1.47
CA GLU A 224 1.45 -4.87 -1.19
C GLU A 224 1.47 -4.54 0.30
N CYS A 225 0.98 -5.44 1.15
CA CYS A 225 1.10 -5.36 2.60
C CYS A 225 2.48 -5.81 3.12
N MET A 226 3.26 -6.54 2.32
CA MET A 226 4.62 -6.96 2.67
C MET A 226 5.61 -5.83 2.38
N GLN A 227 5.88 -5.02 3.39
CA GLN A 227 6.81 -3.89 3.34
C GLN A 227 8.03 -4.16 4.24
N THR A 228 8.49 -3.24 5.05
CA THR A 228 9.51 -3.48 6.08
C THR A 228 8.98 -4.32 7.23
N VAL A 229 7.66 -4.34 7.38
CA VAL A 229 6.85 -5.23 8.22
C VAL A 229 5.66 -5.72 7.41
N TYR A 230 4.86 -6.61 7.97
CA TYR A 230 3.48 -6.81 7.49
C TYR A 230 2.64 -5.62 7.91
N GLU A 231 1.95 -5.01 6.96
CA GLU A 231 1.09 -3.85 7.20
C GLU A 231 -0.38 -4.25 7.08
N ASP A 232 -1.19 -3.87 8.04
CA ASP A 232 -2.66 -4.06 8.03
C ASP A 232 -3.33 -3.47 6.79
N GLY A 233 -2.72 -2.47 6.18
CA GLY A 233 -3.16 -1.90 4.92
C GLY A 233 -2.18 -0.85 4.39
N PRO A 234 -1.82 -0.92 3.09
CA PRO A 234 -0.81 -0.05 2.49
C PRO A 234 -1.27 1.40 2.30
N LYS A 235 -2.59 1.66 2.42
CA LYS A 235 -3.16 3.02 2.39
C LYS A 235 -3.33 3.61 3.78
N ARG A 236 -3.79 2.80 4.72
CA ARG A 236 -4.10 3.12 6.11
C ARG A 236 -3.84 1.87 6.97
N ASP A 237 -3.39 1.94 8.05
CA ASP A 237 -2.53 2.56 9.00
C ASP A 237 -1.05 2.47 8.66
N GLN A 238 -0.65 1.57 7.74
CA GLN A 238 0.73 1.25 7.34
C GLN A 238 1.57 0.77 8.54
N ARG A 239 0.99 -0.11 9.36
CA ARG A 239 1.56 -0.54 10.63
C ARG A 239 1.48 -2.04 10.80
N LEU A 240 2.40 -2.55 11.61
CA LEU A 240 2.37 -3.93 12.05
C LEU A 240 1.30 -4.10 13.13
N TRP A 241 0.19 -4.77 12.81
CA TRP A 241 -0.81 -5.22 13.76
C TRP A 241 -0.66 -6.72 14.02
N ILE A 242 -0.80 -7.15 15.29
CA ILE A 242 -0.57 -8.55 15.67
C ILE A 242 -1.61 -9.51 15.05
N GLY A 243 -2.85 -9.05 14.86
CA GLY A 243 -3.92 -9.84 14.23
C GLY A 243 -3.65 -10.06 12.73
N ASP A 244 -3.24 -9.00 12.03
CA ASP A 244 -2.89 -9.04 10.61
C ASP A 244 -1.64 -9.89 10.39
N LEU A 245 -0.59 -9.71 11.20
CA LEU A 245 0.60 -10.55 11.18
C LEU A 245 0.27 -12.05 11.20
N TYR A 246 -0.69 -12.47 12.05
CA TYR A 246 -1.05 -13.88 12.13
C TYR A 246 -1.54 -14.43 10.78
N LEU A 247 -2.48 -13.74 10.13
CA LEU A 247 -3.05 -14.17 8.86
C LEU A 247 -2.05 -14.03 7.71
N GLU A 248 -1.35 -12.90 7.64
CA GLU A 248 -0.38 -12.61 6.58
C GLU A 248 0.82 -13.54 6.63
N SER A 249 1.32 -13.88 7.82
CA SER A 249 2.42 -14.84 7.96
C SER A 249 2.07 -16.24 7.49
N LEU A 250 0.83 -16.70 7.74
CA LEU A 250 0.33 -17.97 7.22
C LEU A 250 0.21 -17.94 5.69
N ALA A 251 -0.37 -16.88 5.14
CA ALA A 251 -0.49 -16.70 3.69
C ALA A 251 0.89 -16.61 3.02
N ASN A 252 1.84 -15.86 3.61
CA ASN A 252 3.21 -15.77 3.13
C ASN A 252 3.94 -17.12 3.17
N ALA A 253 3.76 -17.91 4.24
CA ALA A 253 4.38 -19.24 4.35
C ALA A 253 3.92 -20.20 3.25
N CYS A 254 2.67 -20.05 2.77
CA CYS A 254 2.09 -20.84 1.69
C CYS A 254 2.31 -20.23 0.29
N SER A 255 2.90 -19.03 0.19
CA SER A 255 3.07 -18.31 -1.08
C SER A 255 4.52 -17.88 -1.31
N PHE A 256 4.88 -16.67 -0.91
CA PHE A 256 6.21 -16.09 -1.20
C PHE A 256 7.33 -16.67 -0.34
N GLY A 257 7.04 -17.21 0.84
CA GLY A 257 8.02 -17.86 1.71
C GLY A 257 9.05 -16.91 2.35
N ASN A 258 8.74 -15.61 2.45
CA ASN A 258 9.66 -14.63 3.04
C ASN A 258 9.65 -14.74 4.58
N HIS A 259 10.31 -15.76 5.11
CA HIS A 259 10.39 -16.00 6.55
C HIS A 259 11.18 -14.92 7.33
N ALA A 260 12.05 -14.17 6.66
CA ALA A 260 12.79 -13.07 7.30
C ALA A 260 11.83 -11.96 7.75
N LEU A 261 10.84 -11.60 6.93
CA LEU A 261 9.82 -10.63 7.28
C LEU A 261 9.00 -11.08 8.51
N THR A 262 8.54 -12.33 8.52
CA THR A 262 7.82 -12.88 9.68
C THR A 262 8.66 -12.84 10.95
N ARG A 263 9.93 -13.23 10.86
CA ARG A 263 10.87 -13.19 11.98
C ARG A 263 11.05 -11.76 12.50
N ARG A 264 11.22 -10.78 11.63
CA ARG A 264 11.33 -9.37 12.00
C ARG A 264 10.11 -8.91 12.80
N CYS A 265 8.92 -9.16 12.28
CA CYS A 265 7.67 -8.74 12.92
C CYS A 265 7.49 -9.37 14.31
N LEU A 266 7.80 -10.65 14.48
CA LEU A 266 7.74 -11.33 15.77
C LEU A 266 8.74 -10.74 16.78
N TYR A 267 9.98 -10.46 16.35
CA TYR A 267 10.97 -9.85 17.24
C TYR A 267 10.62 -8.41 17.61
N LEU A 268 10.03 -7.62 16.68
CA LEU A 268 9.56 -6.27 17.00
C LEU A 268 8.46 -6.28 18.06
N LEU A 269 7.45 -7.14 17.92
CA LEU A 269 6.39 -7.28 18.91
C LEU A 269 6.94 -7.73 20.26
N ALA A 270 7.85 -8.71 20.28
CA ALA A 270 8.47 -9.19 21.51
C ALA A 270 9.32 -8.10 22.19
N ALA A 271 10.10 -7.34 21.41
CA ALA A 271 10.98 -6.29 21.92
C ALA A 271 10.22 -5.09 22.49
N LEU A 272 9.01 -4.84 22.01
CA LEU A 272 8.18 -3.71 22.39
C LEU A 272 7.09 -4.07 23.42
N ALA A 273 7.09 -5.31 23.94
CA ALA A 273 6.23 -5.67 25.06
C ALA A 273 6.50 -4.75 26.25
N ASP A 274 5.46 -4.49 27.05
CA ASP A 274 5.60 -3.69 28.28
C ASP A 274 6.33 -4.44 29.40
N GLU A 275 6.52 -3.79 30.54
CA GLU A 275 7.26 -4.35 31.68
C GLU A 275 6.56 -5.57 32.31
N ASP A 276 5.24 -5.65 32.17
CA ASP A 276 4.44 -6.78 32.65
C ASP A 276 4.38 -7.93 31.62
N GLY A 277 5.01 -7.77 30.45
CA GLY A 277 5.06 -8.76 29.38
C GLY A 277 3.84 -8.76 28.44
N TRP A 278 2.97 -7.76 28.52
CA TRP A 278 1.87 -7.60 27.57
C TRP A 278 2.37 -7.16 26.20
N LEU A 279 1.88 -7.82 25.17
CA LEU A 279 2.17 -7.44 23.79
C LEU A 279 1.24 -6.30 23.35
N HIS A 280 1.81 -5.27 22.74
CA HIS A 280 1.01 -4.25 22.10
C HIS A 280 0.28 -4.81 20.86
N ALA A 281 -0.92 -4.30 20.59
CA ALA A 281 -1.69 -4.72 19.42
C ALA A 281 -1.01 -4.28 18.10
N THR A 282 -0.24 -3.21 18.14
CA THR A 282 0.44 -2.63 16.96
C THR A 282 1.81 -2.08 17.31
N VAL A 283 2.69 -2.06 16.32
CA VAL A 283 4.03 -1.45 16.36
C VAL A 283 4.05 -0.27 15.41
N TYR A 284 4.59 0.85 15.88
CA TYR A 284 4.87 2.04 15.07
C TYR A 284 6.33 1.98 14.62
N GLU A 285 6.59 2.09 13.32
CA GLU A 285 7.92 2.26 12.74
C GLU A 285 8.25 3.74 12.49
#